data_9bd273cf48e293fe4789bdd2934b1b81
#
_entry.id   9bd273cf48e293fe4789bdd2934b1b81
#
_cell.length_a   1.000
_cell.length_b   1.000
_cell.length_c   1.000
_cell.angle_alpha   90.00
_cell.angle_beta   90.00
_cell.angle_gamma   90.00
#
_symmetry.space_group_name_H-M   'P 1'
#
loop_
_entity.id
_entity.type
_entity.pdbx_description
1 polymer ?
#
loop_
_entity_poly.entity_id
_entity_poly.type
_entity_poly.pdbx_seq_one_letter_code
_entity_poly.pdbx_strand_id
1 'polypeptide(L)'
;MKKAALLLLFLATIIGCTTSKTTTMEGEINGDTYEEKPVRIANDSLEYEITITDLGFPRFLNTQPPEDYYSIDYLERRNQFFVAEYNRRVLDNRYSRDLYPQRIDYDLSVHYGKEVNYLLFQYFRYFSREYNQKFPGLRN
;
A
#
# COMPACT_ATOMS: atom_id res chain seq x y z
N MET A 1 16.24 -41.15 57.57
CA MET A 1 16.56 -39.71 57.51
C MET A 1 17.26 -39.43 56.20
N LYS A 2 16.57 -38.88 55.22
CA LYS A 2 17.08 -38.02 54.17
C LYS A 2 15.92 -37.79 53.17
N LYS A 3 15.42 -36.58 53.19
CA LYS A 3 14.29 -36.12 52.37
C LYS A 3 14.82 -35.83 50.95
N ALA A 4 14.31 -36.56 49.94
CA ALA A 4 14.58 -36.23 48.56
C ALA A 4 13.49 -35.30 48.06
N ALA A 5 13.84 -34.06 47.76
CA ALA A 5 12.93 -33.09 47.15
C ALA A 5 12.84 -33.36 45.65
N LEU A 6 11.64 -33.69 45.19
CA LEU A 6 11.31 -33.91 43.78
C LEU A 6 11.03 -32.55 43.13
N LEU A 7 11.95 -32.07 42.32
CA LEU A 7 11.84 -30.82 41.59
C LEU A 7 11.13 -31.11 40.24
N LEU A 8 9.82 -30.82 40.18
CA LEU A 8 9.02 -30.94 38.96
C LEU A 8 9.32 -29.74 38.05
N LEU A 9 10.08 -30.02 36.99
CA LEU A 9 10.35 -29.06 35.95
C LEU A 9 9.14 -28.99 34.99
N PHE A 10 8.34 -27.94 35.10
CA PHE A 10 7.25 -27.66 34.19
C PHE A 10 7.85 -27.05 32.91
N LEU A 11 7.95 -27.86 31.85
CA LEU A 11 8.31 -27.41 30.52
C LEU A 11 7.07 -26.83 29.83
N ALA A 12 6.88 -25.52 29.92
CA ALA A 12 5.82 -24.83 29.18
C ALA A 12 6.25 -24.66 27.72
N THR A 13 5.72 -25.51 26.85
CA THR A 13 5.81 -25.34 25.41
C THR A 13 4.92 -24.20 24.98
N ILE A 14 5.50 -23.03 24.68
CA ILE A 14 4.79 -21.93 24.07
C ILE A 14 4.65 -22.23 22.58
N ILE A 15 3.46 -22.69 22.19
CA ILE A 15 3.08 -22.76 20.76
C ILE A 15 2.81 -21.32 20.32
N GLY A 16 3.80 -20.72 19.67
CA GLY A 16 3.64 -19.42 19.03
C GLY A 16 2.74 -19.54 17.82
N CYS A 17 1.46 -19.18 17.95
CA CYS A 17 0.64 -18.86 16.80
C CYS A 17 1.17 -17.58 16.18
N THR A 18 1.81 -17.70 15.01
CA THR A 18 2.08 -16.57 14.13
C THR A 18 0.74 -16.10 13.55
N THR A 19 0.12 -15.16 14.23
CA THR A 19 -1.02 -14.44 13.70
C THR A 19 -0.49 -13.47 12.63
N SER A 20 -0.81 -13.76 11.38
CA SER A 20 -0.64 -12.81 10.28
C SER A 20 -1.42 -11.55 10.65
N LYS A 21 -0.72 -10.46 11.00
CA LYS A 21 -1.34 -9.16 11.20
C LYS A 21 -1.82 -8.63 9.86
N THR A 22 -3.08 -8.89 9.55
CA THR A 22 -3.85 -8.03 8.66
C THR A 22 -3.83 -6.65 9.30
N THR A 23 -3.19 -5.68 8.67
CA THR A 23 -3.21 -4.29 9.14
C THR A 23 -4.58 -3.72 8.83
N THR A 24 -5.50 -3.93 9.74
CA THR A 24 -6.77 -3.21 9.79
C THR A 24 -6.44 -1.74 10.11
N MET A 25 -6.92 -0.82 9.30
CA MET A 25 -6.93 0.60 9.62
C MET A 25 -7.87 0.81 10.83
N GLU A 26 -7.38 0.65 12.04
CA GLU A 26 -8.06 1.16 13.24
C GLU A 26 -7.71 2.64 13.37
N GLY A 27 -8.57 3.48 12.78
CA GLY A 27 -8.63 4.88 13.12
C GLY A 27 -9.33 5.04 14.47
N GLU A 28 -8.60 5.20 15.55
CA GLU A 28 -9.16 5.72 16.79
C GLU A 28 -9.69 7.14 16.53
N ILE A 29 -11.02 7.26 16.61
CA ILE A 29 -11.73 8.54 16.60
C ILE A 29 -11.57 9.15 17.99
N ASN A 30 -10.46 9.82 18.24
CA ASN A 30 -10.36 10.80 19.31
C ASN A 30 -10.33 12.18 18.70
N GLY A 31 -11.23 13.04 19.15
CA GLY A 31 -11.51 14.35 18.58
C GLY A 31 -10.27 15.24 18.39
N ASP A 32 -10.33 16.00 17.30
CA ASP A 32 -9.54 17.22 17.04
C ASP A 32 -8.03 17.07 16.82
N THR A 33 -7.62 16.24 15.88
CA THR A 33 -6.54 16.55 14.92
C THR A 33 -6.40 15.33 14.01
N TYR A 34 -6.85 15.39 12.76
CA TYR A 34 -6.55 14.37 11.76
C TYR A 34 -5.06 14.51 11.40
N GLU A 35 -4.20 13.76 12.07
CA GLU A 35 -2.83 13.55 11.57
C GLU A 35 -2.95 12.74 10.27
N GLU A 36 -2.88 13.44 9.15
CA GLU A 36 -2.80 12.80 7.84
C GLU A 36 -1.43 12.11 7.74
N LYS A 37 -1.43 10.79 7.94
CA LYS A 37 -0.21 9.98 7.85
C LYS A 37 0.03 9.55 6.41
N PRO A 38 1.30 9.45 5.98
CA PRO A 38 1.65 8.87 4.69
C PRO A 38 1.03 7.48 4.50
N VAL A 39 0.52 7.20 3.30
CA VAL A 39 0.00 5.87 2.97
C VAL A 39 1.14 4.97 2.50
N ARG A 40 1.33 3.86 3.19
CA ARG A 40 2.27 2.82 2.80
C ARG A 40 1.57 1.81 1.90
N ILE A 41 2.10 1.63 0.70
CA ILE A 41 1.69 0.56 -0.22
C ILE A 41 2.78 -0.50 -0.15
N ALA A 42 2.49 -1.66 0.42
CA ALA A 42 3.52 -2.66 0.63
C ALA A 42 3.03 -4.09 0.47
N ASN A 43 3.94 -4.96 0.08
CA ASN A 43 3.82 -6.39 0.20
C ASN A 43 5.07 -6.92 0.88
N ASP A 44 4.98 -7.23 2.17
CA ASP A 44 6.13 -7.65 2.98
C ASP A 44 6.72 -8.99 2.51
N SER A 45 5.92 -9.86 1.89
CA SER A 45 6.40 -11.14 1.33
C SER A 45 7.28 -10.96 0.09
N LEU A 46 7.18 -9.82 -0.58
CA LEU A 46 7.95 -9.46 -1.78
C LEU A 46 8.99 -8.39 -1.50
N GLU A 47 9.12 -7.94 -0.24
CA GLU A 47 9.96 -6.80 0.13
C GLU A 47 9.67 -5.54 -0.71
N TYR A 48 8.41 -5.38 -1.14
CA TYR A 48 7.95 -4.29 -1.99
C TYR A 48 7.29 -3.20 -1.17
N GLU A 49 7.72 -1.96 -1.36
CA GLU A 49 7.16 -0.81 -0.67
C GLU A 49 7.17 0.46 -1.52
N ILE A 50 6.03 1.16 -1.53
CA ILE A 50 5.92 2.54 -2.01
C ILE A 50 5.27 3.36 -0.89
N THR A 51 5.92 4.43 -0.46
CA THR A 51 5.35 5.37 0.51
C THR A 51 4.82 6.61 -0.19
N ILE A 52 3.52 6.86 -0.07
CA ILE A 52 2.88 8.06 -0.58
C ILE A 52 2.83 9.10 0.54
N THR A 53 3.61 10.16 0.38
CA THR A 53 3.74 11.25 1.36
C THR A 53 2.72 12.36 1.16
N ASP A 54 1.89 12.28 0.13
CA ASP A 54 0.86 13.28 -0.15
C ASP A 54 -0.30 13.16 0.83
N LEU A 55 -0.46 14.15 1.68
CA LEU A 55 -1.42 14.16 2.78
C LEU A 55 -2.88 14.18 2.32
N GLY A 56 -3.17 14.61 1.09
CA GLY A 56 -4.50 14.58 0.51
C GLY A 56 -4.97 13.17 0.11
N PHE A 57 -4.03 12.24 -0.11
CA PHE A 57 -4.35 10.91 -0.58
C PHE A 57 -5.19 10.07 0.39
N PRO A 58 -4.92 10.01 1.71
CA PRO A 58 -5.78 9.29 2.65
C PRO A 58 -7.22 9.76 2.62
N ARG A 59 -7.44 11.08 2.58
CA ARG A 59 -8.79 11.67 2.49
C ARG A 59 -9.50 11.30 1.19
N PHE A 60 -8.78 11.35 0.07
CA PHE A 60 -9.30 10.91 -1.22
C PHE A 60 -9.68 9.42 -1.16
N LEU A 61 -8.81 8.57 -0.62
CA LEU A 61 -8.99 7.13 -0.55
C LEU A 61 -10.29 6.74 0.19
N ASN A 62 -10.61 7.43 1.28
CA ASN A 62 -11.83 7.22 2.06
C ASN A 62 -13.12 7.52 1.28
N THR A 63 -13.04 8.21 0.15
CA THR A 63 -14.19 8.51 -0.73
C THR A 63 -14.31 7.55 -1.90
N GLN A 64 -13.39 6.59 -2.04
CA GLN A 64 -13.38 5.67 -3.17
C GLN A 64 -14.14 4.38 -2.88
N PRO A 65 -14.63 3.68 -3.91
CA PRO A 65 -15.16 2.33 -3.73
C PRO A 65 -14.12 1.43 -3.07
N PRO A 66 -14.56 0.48 -2.22
CA PRO A 66 -13.65 -0.42 -1.51
C PRO A 66 -12.90 -1.35 -2.50
N GLU A 67 -11.83 -1.96 -2.01
CA GLU A 67 -10.98 -2.86 -2.79
C GLU A 67 -11.77 -3.97 -3.50
N ASP A 68 -12.77 -4.53 -2.82
CA ASP A 68 -13.59 -5.62 -3.36
C ASP A 68 -14.48 -5.25 -4.54
N TYR A 69 -14.64 -3.97 -4.79
CA TYR A 69 -15.33 -3.47 -5.99
C TYR A 69 -14.58 -3.81 -7.29
N TYR A 70 -13.27 -4.01 -7.23
CA TYR A 70 -12.42 -4.24 -8.38
C TYR A 70 -11.93 -5.69 -8.44
N SER A 71 -11.80 -6.26 -9.65
CA SER A 71 -11.06 -7.51 -9.84
C SER A 71 -9.55 -7.23 -9.88
N ILE A 72 -8.75 -8.20 -9.42
CA ILE A 72 -7.29 -8.10 -9.47
C ILE A 72 -6.78 -7.89 -10.90
N ASP A 73 -7.31 -8.64 -11.88
CA ASP A 73 -6.93 -8.51 -13.29
C ASP A 73 -7.21 -7.12 -13.87
N TYR A 74 -8.28 -6.47 -13.41
CA TYR A 74 -8.57 -5.10 -13.82
C TYR A 74 -7.52 -4.15 -13.26
N LEU A 75 -7.21 -4.25 -11.96
CA LEU A 75 -6.25 -3.40 -11.29
C LEU A 75 -4.84 -3.55 -11.89
N GLU A 76 -4.37 -4.78 -12.06
CA GLU A 76 -3.06 -5.09 -12.65
C GLU A 76 -2.93 -4.50 -14.06
N ARG A 77 -3.90 -4.76 -14.95
CA ARG A 77 -3.87 -4.18 -16.30
C ARG A 77 -3.86 -2.66 -16.31
N ARG A 78 -4.61 -2.03 -15.41
CA ARG A 78 -4.64 -0.56 -15.33
C ARG A 78 -3.32 0.00 -14.82
N ASN A 79 -2.78 -0.60 -13.77
CA ASN A 79 -1.50 -0.17 -13.20
C ASN A 79 -0.35 -0.31 -14.18
N GLN A 80 -0.31 -1.37 -14.99
CA GLN A 80 0.70 -1.52 -16.05
C GLN A 80 0.77 -0.29 -16.96
N PHE A 81 -0.39 0.17 -17.46
CA PHE A 81 -0.44 1.35 -18.32
C PHE A 81 -0.05 2.63 -17.58
N PHE A 82 -0.52 2.79 -16.35
CA PHE A 82 -0.25 4.00 -15.56
C PHE A 82 1.21 4.09 -15.16
N VAL A 83 1.80 3.01 -14.68
CA VAL A 83 3.22 2.96 -14.32
C VAL A 83 4.10 3.18 -15.55
N ALA A 84 3.80 2.55 -16.67
CA ALA A 84 4.54 2.76 -17.91
C ALA A 84 4.53 4.23 -18.33
N GLU A 85 3.35 4.87 -18.32
CA GLU A 85 3.22 6.29 -18.67
C GLU A 85 3.91 7.20 -17.65
N TYR A 86 3.75 6.93 -16.35
CA TYR A 86 4.42 7.67 -15.29
C TYR A 86 5.95 7.59 -15.46
N ASN A 87 6.48 6.38 -15.61
CA ASN A 87 7.91 6.14 -15.77
C ASN A 87 8.48 6.75 -17.06
N ARG A 88 7.68 6.81 -18.13
CA ARG A 88 8.03 7.55 -19.34
C ARG A 88 8.18 9.04 -19.06
N ARG A 89 7.28 9.63 -18.25
CA ARG A 89 7.32 11.06 -17.88
C ARG A 89 8.50 11.40 -16.99
N VAL A 90 8.91 10.49 -16.10
CA VAL A 90 10.15 10.65 -15.31
C VAL A 90 11.38 10.88 -16.19
N LEU A 91 11.41 10.29 -17.39
CA LEU A 91 12.54 10.41 -18.33
C LEU A 91 12.40 11.58 -19.31
N ASP A 92 11.24 12.24 -19.33
CA ASP A 92 10.91 13.29 -20.29
C ASP A 92 11.01 14.68 -19.63
N ASN A 93 11.97 15.49 -20.08
CA ASN A 93 12.22 16.82 -19.52
C ASN A 93 11.07 17.84 -19.70
N ARG A 94 10.03 17.49 -20.44
CA ARG A 94 8.81 18.32 -20.57
C ARG A 94 7.92 18.25 -19.34
N TYR A 95 8.14 17.25 -18.47
CA TYR A 95 7.39 17.07 -17.23
C TYR A 95 8.18 17.54 -16.01
N SER A 96 7.48 18.12 -15.04
CA SER A 96 8.09 18.62 -13.80
C SER A 96 8.75 17.50 -13.00
N ARG A 97 9.97 17.72 -12.56
CA ARG A 97 10.68 16.81 -11.65
C ARG A 97 10.07 16.76 -10.27
N ASP A 98 9.36 17.80 -9.86
CA ASP A 98 8.64 17.81 -8.58
C ASP A 98 7.45 16.85 -8.60
N LEU A 99 6.80 16.68 -9.76
CA LEU A 99 5.70 15.73 -9.92
C LEU A 99 6.17 14.31 -10.28
N TYR A 100 7.31 14.19 -10.94
CA TYR A 100 7.87 12.92 -11.42
C TYR A 100 9.33 12.76 -10.95
N PRO A 101 9.56 12.67 -9.60
CA PRO A 101 10.90 12.69 -9.03
C PRO A 101 11.69 11.42 -9.33
N GLN A 102 11.03 10.27 -9.33
CA GLN A 102 11.66 8.97 -9.52
C GLN A 102 10.69 7.97 -10.16
N ARG A 103 11.24 6.92 -10.74
CA ARG A 103 10.45 5.85 -11.33
C ARG A 103 9.75 5.02 -10.25
N ILE A 104 8.57 4.55 -10.57
CA ILE A 104 7.87 3.53 -9.80
C ILE A 104 8.42 2.19 -10.26
N ASP A 105 8.94 1.41 -9.31
CA ASP A 105 9.34 0.03 -9.55
C ASP A 105 8.08 -0.86 -9.46
N TYR A 106 7.69 -1.42 -10.59
CA TYR A 106 6.52 -2.29 -10.72
C TYR A 106 6.78 -3.27 -11.87
N ASP A 107 7.09 -4.50 -11.51
CA ASP A 107 7.38 -5.57 -12.47
C ASP A 107 6.09 -6.31 -12.85
N LEU A 108 5.85 -6.42 -14.16
CA LEU A 108 4.65 -7.05 -14.72
C LEU A 108 4.58 -8.56 -14.48
N SER A 109 5.70 -9.20 -14.17
CA SER A 109 5.79 -10.63 -13.87
C SER A 109 5.52 -10.96 -12.41
N VAL A 110 5.45 -9.94 -11.54
CA VAL A 110 5.25 -10.08 -10.10
C VAL A 110 3.79 -9.86 -9.73
N HIS A 111 3.22 -10.79 -8.97
CA HIS A 111 1.88 -10.65 -8.40
C HIS A 111 1.96 -9.97 -7.03
N TYR A 112 1.78 -8.66 -7.02
CA TYR A 112 1.87 -7.84 -5.79
C TYR A 112 0.67 -7.99 -4.84
N GLY A 113 -0.38 -8.69 -5.26
CA GLY A 113 -1.62 -8.84 -4.50
C GLY A 113 -2.63 -7.70 -4.76
N LYS A 114 -3.84 -7.91 -4.25
CA LYS A 114 -4.97 -7.02 -4.56
C LYS A 114 -4.83 -5.67 -3.88
N GLU A 115 -4.43 -5.65 -2.62
CA GLU A 115 -4.26 -4.43 -1.83
C GLU A 115 -3.24 -3.46 -2.46
N VAL A 116 -2.04 -3.94 -2.79
CA VAL A 116 -1.01 -3.12 -3.47
C VAL A 116 -1.54 -2.56 -4.77
N ASN A 117 -2.18 -3.39 -5.58
CA ASN A 117 -2.73 -2.97 -6.86
C ASN A 117 -3.88 -1.98 -6.71
N TYR A 118 -4.73 -2.15 -5.70
CA TYR A 118 -5.80 -1.22 -5.40
C TYR A 118 -5.26 0.15 -4.96
N LEU A 119 -4.35 0.19 -4.00
CA LEU A 119 -3.76 1.43 -3.51
C LEU A 119 -3.01 2.18 -4.62
N LEU A 120 -2.22 1.47 -5.43
CA LEU A 120 -1.51 2.06 -6.57
C LEU A 120 -2.48 2.63 -7.62
N PHE A 121 -3.54 1.90 -7.94
CA PHE A 121 -4.60 2.36 -8.85
C PHE A 121 -5.28 3.63 -8.32
N GLN A 122 -5.64 3.66 -7.05
CA GLN A 122 -6.25 4.83 -6.43
C GLN A 122 -5.28 6.02 -6.37
N TYR A 123 -3.99 5.77 -6.16
CA TYR A 123 -2.98 6.81 -6.22
C TYR A 123 -2.92 7.48 -7.60
N PHE A 124 -2.93 6.72 -8.68
CA PHE A 124 -2.96 7.30 -10.02
C PHE A 124 -4.23 8.12 -10.29
N ARG A 125 -5.38 7.70 -9.75
CA ARG A 125 -6.62 8.47 -9.83
C ARG A 125 -6.52 9.78 -9.05
N TYR A 126 -6.00 9.72 -7.84
CA TYR A 126 -5.73 10.90 -7.01
C TYR A 126 -4.76 11.84 -7.72
N PHE A 127 -3.61 11.34 -8.13
CA PHE A 127 -2.55 12.10 -8.78
C PHE A 127 -3.05 12.79 -10.07
N SER A 128 -3.83 12.08 -10.88
CA SER A 128 -4.45 12.64 -12.08
C SER A 128 -5.36 13.82 -11.76
N ARG A 129 -6.18 13.68 -10.73
CA ARG A 129 -7.14 14.72 -10.32
C ARG A 129 -6.46 15.90 -9.63
N GLU A 130 -5.62 15.63 -8.65
CA GLU A 130 -5.00 16.65 -7.80
C GLU A 130 -4.03 17.51 -8.60
N TYR A 131 -3.21 16.90 -9.42
CA TYR A 131 -2.20 17.59 -10.22
C TYR A 131 -2.61 17.84 -11.67
N ASN A 132 -3.88 17.64 -11.99
CA ASN A 132 -4.43 17.80 -13.36
C ASN A 132 -3.60 17.07 -14.43
N GLN A 133 -3.16 15.85 -14.10
CA GLN A 133 -2.37 15.01 -14.99
C GLN A 133 -3.26 14.03 -15.75
N LYS A 134 -3.12 13.96 -17.07
CA LYS A 134 -3.92 13.04 -17.91
C LYS A 134 -3.16 11.74 -18.13
N PHE A 135 -3.72 10.63 -17.66
CA PHE A 135 -3.24 9.29 -17.98
C PHE A 135 -4.15 8.61 -18.99
N PRO A 136 -3.60 7.83 -19.95
CA PRO A 136 -4.41 7.13 -20.95
C PRO A 136 -5.46 6.22 -20.30
N GLY A 137 -6.73 6.44 -20.66
CA GLY A 137 -7.83 5.64 -20.16
C GLY A 137 -8.28 5.92 -18.72
N LEU A 138 -7.74 6.94 -18.07
CA LEU A 138 -8.24 7.49 -16.82
C LEU A 138 -9.22 8.63 -17.17
N ARG A 139 -10.46 8.53 -16.66
CA ARG A 139 -11.45 9.61 -16.78
C ARG A 139 -11.42 10.38 -15.46
N ASN A 140 -11.20 11.67 -15.54
CA ASN A 140 -11.35 12.60 -14.42
C ASN A 140 -12.82 12.89 -14.17
#